data_82ec81631a2c174244a9e239cee864ed
#
_entry.id   82ec81631a2c174244a9e239cee864ed
#
_cell.length_a   1.000
_cell.length_b   1.000
_cell.length_c   1.000
_cell.angle_alpha   90.00
_cell.angle_beta   90.00
_cell.angle_gamma   90.00
#
_symmetry.space_group_name_H-M   'P 1'
#
loop_
_entity.id
_entity.type
_entity.pdbx_description
1 polymer ?
#
loop_
_entity_poly.entity_id
_entity_poly.type
_entity_poly.pdbx_seq_one_letter_code
_entity_poly.pdbx_strand_id
1 'polypeptide(L)'
;YNMVQISDLHCGSFTGPEVLERPFEMIQGLKPDLILFTGDLVNNTAEELKGFDTVLSKLKAKDGVFSVLGNHDYGDYYTWESPLQKSENLQRLFKQQQLYGWTLLMNRHVSLIKNEAAITLIGVENWGANLRFPKYGRLTEACKNIPENTFKILMSHDPSHWDGQVRREFPEIDLTLSGHTHGMQLGIEIPGLKWSPAQWIYKQWAGLYQNGNQYLYLSLIHI
;
A
#
# COMPACT_ATOMS: atom_id res chain seq x y z
N TYR A 1 10.95 -15.69 -0.25
CA TYR A 1 10.13 -14.91 0.66
C TYR A 1 8.66 -15.30 0.51
N ASN A 2 8.00 -15.53 1.64
CA ASN A 2 6.55 -15.58 1.72
C ASN A 2 6.06 -14.17 2.07
N MET A 3 5.34 -13.51 1.16
CA MET A 3 4.92 -12.12 1.31
C MET A 3 3.39 -12.03 1.34
N VAL A 4 2.86 -11.23 2.25
CA VAL A 4 1.44 -10.91 2.32
C VAL A 4 1.27 -9.42 2.03
N GLN A 5 0.42 -9.09 1.08
CA GLN A 5 -0.03 -7.71 0.84
C GLN A 5 -1.34 -7.47 1.56
N ILE A 6 -1.43 -6.30 2.20
CA ILE A 6 -2.66 -5.74 2.80
C ILE A 6 -2.80 -4.32 2.27
N SER A 7 -4.02 -3.85 2.04
CA SER A 7 -4.29 -2.49 1.56
C SER A 7 -5.66 -2.03 2.03
N ASP A 8 -5.86 -0.71 2.04
CA ASP A 8 -7.18 -0.07 2.10
C ASP A 8 -8.03 -0.53 3.32
N LEU A 9 -7.42 -0.54 4.51
CA LEU A 9 -8.13 -0.94 5.73
C LEU A 9 -9.23 0.04 6.11
N HIS A 10 -9.01 1.36 5.89
CA HIS A 10 -10.00 2.39 6.23
C HIS A 10 -10.63 2.18 7.61
N CYS A 11 -9.80 2.14 8.65
CA CYS A 11 -10.20 1.77 10.01
C CYS A 11 -11.40 2.56 10.54
N GLY A 12 -11.59 3.81 10.11
CA GLY A 12 -12.76 4.63 10.45
C GLY A 12 -14.10 4.12 9.89
N SER A 13 -14.08 3.14 9.00
CA SER A 13 -15.29 2.51 8.45
C SER A 13 -15.78 1.33 9.28
N PHE A 14 -14.99 0.86 10.23
CA PHE A 14 -15.36 -0.25 11.09
C PHE A 14 -16.02 0.20 12.38
N THR A 15 -16.92 -0.62 12.93
CA THR A 15 -17.57 -0.38 14.21
C THR A 15 -16.66 -0.64 15.41
N GLY A 16 -15.60 -1.45 15.21
CA GLY A 16 -14.61 -1.77 16.23
C GLY A 16 -13.46 -2.63 15.68
N PRO A 17 -12.38 -2.80 16.48
CA PRO A 17 -11.18 -3.51 16.06
C PRO A 17 -11.36 -5.03 15.90
N GLU A 18 -12.41 -5.61 16.49
CA GLU A 18 -12.70 -7.06 16.46
C GLU A 18 -12.89 -7.59 15.04
N VAL A 19 -13.32 -6.75 14.11
CA VAL A 19 -13.49 -7.09 12.68
C VAL A 19 -12.15 -7.53 12.06
N LEU A 20 -11.04 -6.99 12.53
CA LEU A 20 -9.70 -7.30 12.02
C LEU A 20 -9.05 -8.52 12.70
N GLU A 21 -9.58 -9.02 13.81
CA GLU A 21 -8.93 -10.11 14.56
C GLU A 21 -8.79 -11.38 13.73
N ARG A 22 -9.90 -11.87 13.17
CA ARG A 22 -9.88 -13.10 12.35
C ARG A 22 -9.03 -12.96 11.08
N PRO A 23 -9.16 -11.92 10.24
CA PRO A 23 -8.26 -11.69 9.12
C PRO A 23 -6.78 -11.70 9.51
N PHE A 24 -6.43 -11.04 10.62
CA PHE A 24 -5.05 -10.97 11.05
C PHE A 24 -4.52 -12.30 11.61
N GLU A 25 -5.35 -13.08 12.30
CA GLU A 25 -5.01 -14.45 12.67
C GLU A 25 -4.72 -15.31 11.44
N MET A 26 -5.53 -15.20 10.40
CA MET A 26 -5.30 -15.92 9.13
C MET A 26 -3.96 -15.52 8.51
N ILE A 27 -3.65 -14.21 8.47
CA ILE A 27 -2.37 -13.69 7.97
C ILE A 27 -1.21 -14.26 8.79
N GLN A 28 -1.29 -14.23 10.12
CA GLN A 28 -0.26 -14.78 11.00
C GLN A 28 -0.09 -16.30 10.81
N GLY A 29 -1.19 -17.00 10.53
CA GLY A 29 -1.17 -18.44 10.21
C GLY A 29 -0.37 -18.78 8.95
N LEU A 30 -0.25 -17.85 8.00
CA LEU A 30 0.58 -17.99 6.80
C LEU A 30 2.09 -17.86 7.10
N LYS A 31 2.46 -17.44 8.30
CA LYS A 31 3.86 -17.22 8.75
C LYS A 31 4.65 -16.39 7.73
N PRO A 32 4.21 -15.16 7.41
CA PRO A 32 4.85 -14.37 6.39
C PRO A 32 6.29 -14.00 6.79
N ASP A 33 7.18 -13.98 5.79
CA ASP A 33 8.48 -13.34 5.95
C ASP A 33 8.32 -11.80 5.96
N LEU A 34 7.41 -11.28 5.12
CA LEU A 34 7.14 -9.85 4.97
C LEU A 34 5.62 -9.59 4.92
N ILE A 35 5.20 -8.51 5.53
CA ILE A 35 3.87 -7.92 5.31
C ILE A 35 4.06 -6.56 4.67
N LEU A 36 3.38 -6.31 3.54
CA LEU A 36 3.47 -5.10 2.73
C LEU A 36 2.11 -4.41 2.73
N PHE A 37 2.01 -3.28 3.44
CA PHE A 37 0.79 -2.48 3.53
C PHE A 37 0.83 -1.35 2.51
N THR A 38 -0.06 -1.38 1.52
CA THR A 38 -0.03 -0.49 0.36
C THR A 38 -0.92 0.75 0.48
N GLY A 39 -1.22 1.21 1.71
CA GLY A 39 -1.84 2.51 1.98
C GLY A 39 -3.33 2.47 2.31
N ASP A 40 -3.89 3.62 2.62
CA ASP A 40 -5.25 3.86 3.09
C ASP A 40 -5.57 3.11 4.40
N LEU A 41 -4.82 3.45 5.43
CA LEU A 41 -5.04 2.92 6.78
C LEU A 41 -6.26 3.57 7.45
N VAL A 42 -6.50 4.85 7.18
CA VAL A 42 -7.61 5.64 7.70
C VAL A 42 -8.47 6.22 6.57
N ASN A 43 -9.66 6.71 6.89
CA ASN A 43 -10.46 7.48 5.93
C ASN A 43 -9.94 8.92 5.78
N ASN A 44 -9.57 9.57 6.91
CA ASN A 44 -9.11 10.96 6.92
C ASN A 44 -8.18 11.29 8.10
N THR A 45 -8.42 10.70 9.27
CA THR A 45 -7.79 11.17 10.50
C THR A 45 -7.13 10.05 11.30
N ALA A 46 -6.02 10.35 11.95
CA ALA A 46 -5.34 9.43 12.85
C ALA A 46 -6.19 9.04 14.08
N GLU A 47 -7.20 9.85 14.45
CA GLU A 47 -8.13 9.54 15.55
C GLU A 47 -8.97 8.29 15.26
N GLU A 48 -9.17 7.95 13.98
CA GLU A 48 -9.88 6.74 13.55
C GLU A 48 -9.19 5.44 14.00
N LEU A 49 -7.89 5.52 14.35
CA LEU A 49 -7.14 4.37 14.87
C LEU A 49 -7.34 4.13 16.37
N LYS A 50 -8.09 4.99 17.04
CA LYS A 50 -8.35 4.82 18.46
C LYS A 50 -9.07 3.51 18.74
N GLY A 51 -8.47 2.69 19.60
CA GLY A 51 -8.94 1.34 19.92
C GLY A 51 -8.39 0.24 18.99
N PHE A 52 -7.79 0.59 17.85
CA PHE A 52 -7.20 -0.39 16.93
C PHE A 52 -5.74 -0.73 17.25
N ASP A 53 -5.10 -0.02 18.17
CA ASP A 53 -3.67 -0.18 18.48
C ASP A 53 -3.27 -1.62 18.77
N THR A 54 -4.08 -2.32 19.58
CA THR A 54 -3.81 -3.71 19.98
C THR A 54 -3.87 -4.66 18.78
N VAL A 55 -4.88 -4.55 17.92
CA VAL A 55 -5.04 -5.46 16.78
C VAL A 55 -4.03 -5.17 15.69
N LEU A 56 -3.76 -3.89 15.38
CA LEU A 56 -2.76 -3.48 14.39
C LEU A 56 -1.33 -3.88 14.81
N SER A 57 -1.02 -3.80 16.10
CA SER A 57 0.27 -4.24 16.67
C SER A 57 0.46 -5.77 16.61
N LYS A 58 -0.60 -6.57 16.42
CA LYS A 58 -0.49 -8.03 16.25
C LYS A 58 0.09 -8.41 14.88
N LEU A 59 0.01 -7.56 13.87
CA LEU A 59 0.62 -7.83 12.57
C LEU A 59 2.14 -7.83 12.71
N LYS A 60 2.71 -9.01 12.54
CA LYS A 60 4.16 -9.25 12.62
C LYS A 60 4.59 -10.17 11.48
N ALA A 61 5.77 -9.91 10.96
CA ALA A 61 6.43 -10.78 10.00
C ALA A 61 7.90 -10.93 10.37
N LYS A 62 8.52 -12.03 9.94
CA LYS A 62 9.89 -12.39 10.32
C LYS A 62 10.89 -11.28 9.98
N ASP A 63 10.79 -10.73 8.77
CA ASP A 63 11.71 -9.73 8.23
C ASP A 63 11.08 -8.33 8.21
N GLY A 64 9.86 -8.17 8.77
CA GLY A 64 9.23 -6.88 9.05
C GLY A 64 7.90 -6.64 8.35
N VAL A 65 7.24 -5.59 8.81
CA VAL A 65 6.04 -5.00 8.21
C VAL A 65 6.44 -3.66 7.62
N PHE A 66 6.20 -3.48 6.33
CA PHE A 66 6.50 -2.25 5.61
C PHE A 66 5.22 -1.62 5.09
N SER A 67 5.14 -0.30 5.14
CA SER A 67 3.95 0.44 4.72
C SER A 67 4.31 1.62 3.82
N VAL A 68 3.35 2.03 3.00
CA VAL A 68 3.30 3.31 2.32
C VAL A 68 1.98 4.00 2.64
N LEU A 69 1.83 5.27 2.28
CA LEU A 69 0.58 6.01 2.44
C LEU A 69 -0.26 5.94 1.17
N GLY A 70 -1.58 5.83 1.35
CA GLY A 70 -2.57 6.08 0.31
C GLY A 70 -3.08 7.53 0.35
N ASN A 71 -3.99 7.87 -0.56
CA ASN A 71 -4.50 9.25 -0.68
C ASN A 71 -5.34 9.68 0.53
N HIS A 72 -6.02 8.77 1.19
CA HIS A 72 -6.81 9.05 2.39
C HIS A 72 -5.96 9.37 3.61
N ASP A 73 -4.78 8.77 3.72
CA ASP A 73 -3.89 8.93 4.87
C ASP A 73 -3.37 10.37 5.05
N TYR A 74 -3.40 11.19 3.98
CA TYR A 74 -3.00 12.62 4.06
C TYR A 74 -4.10 13.52 4.63
N GLY A 75 -5.33 13.03 4.78
CA GLY A 75 -6.47 13.82 5.27
C GLY A 75 -6.86 14.95 4.31
N ASP A 76 -6.63 14.76 2.99
CA ASP A 76 -6.94 15.77 1.95
C ASP A 76 -8.45 15.96 1.75
N TYR A 77 -9.25 15.00 2.18
CA TYR A 77 -10.72 15.01 2.05
C TYR A 77 -11.44 15.52 3.31
N TYR A 78 -10.67 15.92 4.34
CA TYR A 78 -11.21 16.42 5.60
C TYR A 78 -11.07 17.95 5.68
N THR A 79 -12.04 18.62 6.27
CA THR A 79 -11.97 20.06 6.51
C THR A 79 -11.20 20.34 7.80
N TRP A 80 -9.99 20.86 7.66
CA TRP A 80 -9.12 21.20 8.78
C TRP A 80 -9.29 22.66 9.19
N GLU A 81 -9.24 22.94 10.49
CA GLU A 81 -9.27 24.32 11.01
C GLU A 81 -8.01 25.11 10.63
N SER A 82 -6.87 24.41 10.46
CA SER A 82 -5.61 24.99 10.03
C SER A 82 -4.68 23.99 9.33
N PRO A 83 -3.73 24.47 8.50
CA PRO A 83 -2.69 23.62 7.95
C PRO A 83 -1.83 22.91 9.01
N LEU A 84 -1.65 23.55 10.18
CA LEU A 84 -0.93 22.97 11.31
C LEU A 84 -1.65 21.72 11.84
N GLN A 85 -2.96 21.80 12.06
CA GLN A 85 -3.78 20.69 12.54
C GLN A 85 -3.69 19.48 11.58
N LYS A 86 -3.73 19.73 10.26
CA LYS A 86 -3.53 18.69 9.25
C LYS A 86 -2.15 18.04 9.35
N SER A 87 -1.11 18.86 9.49
CA SER A 87 0.28 18.37 9.63
C SER A 87 0.44 17.53 10.91
N GLU A 88 -0.10 17.99 12.02
CA GLU A 88 -0.07 17.26 13.29
C GLU A 88 -0.81 15.91 13.21
N ASN A 89 -1.92 15.88 12.50
CA ASN A 89 -2.64 14.63 12.23
C ASN A 89 -1.77 13.63 11.45
N LEU A 90 -1.11 14.06 10.39
CA LEU A 90 -0.23 13.22 9.61
C LEU A 90 0.96 12.70 10.43
N GLN A 91 1.58 13.57 11.24
CA GLN A 91 2.66 13.16 12.16
C GLN A 91 2.17 12.15 13.21
N ARG A 92 0.94 12.27 13.68
CA ARG A 92 0.32 11.31 14.61
C ARG A 92 0.16 9.94 13.93
N LEU A 93 -0.29 9.91 12.66
CA LEU A 93 -0.41 8.68 11.88
C LEU A 93 0.95 7.98 11.70
N PHE A 94 2.02 8.74 11.42
CA PHE A 94 3.37 8.19 11.33
C PHE A 94 3.82 7.56 12.65
N LYS A 95 3.61 8.26 13.75
CA LYS A 95 3.95 7.79 15.08
C LYS A 95 3.18 6.52 15.45
N GLN A 96 1.90 6.44 15.12
CA GLN A 96 1.09 5.24 15.38
C GLN A 96 1.62 4.04 14.60
N GLN A 97 1.91 4.15 13.31
CA GLN A 97 2.51 3.06 12.53
C GLN A 97 3.86 2.60 13.12
N GLN A 98 4.68 3.54 13.56
CA GLN A 98 5.94 3.22 14.25
C GLN A 98 5.70 2.47 15.56
N LEU A 99 4.69 2.83 16.35
CA LEU A 99 4.31 2.13 17.58
C LEU A 99 3.81 0.70 17.32
N TYR A 100 3.15 0.46 16.18
CA TYR A 100 2.79 -0.89 15.75
C TYR A 100 4.00 -1.73 15.30
N GLY A 101 5.16 -1.10 15.15
CA GLY A 101 6.38 -1.73 14.67
C GLY A 101 6.46 -1.80 13.14
N TRP A 102 5.68 -0.96 12.44
CA TRP A 102 5.71 -0.90 10.98
C TRP A 102 6.77 0.09 10.51
N THR A 103 7.43 -0.23 9.42
CA THR A 103 8.40 0.64 8.75
C THR A 103 7.72 1.38 7.61
N LEU A 104 7.40 2.64 7.83
CA LEU A 104 6.82 3.51 6.80
C LEU A 104 7.90 3.94 5.78
N LEU A 105 7.69 3.61 4.52
CA LEU A 105 8.56 3.99 3.40
C LEU A 105 7.95 5.20 2.66
N MET A 106 8.64 6.34 2.72
CA MET A 106 8.23 7.59 2.06
C MET A 106 9.33 8.03 1.12
N ASN A 107 9.15 7.78 -0.18
CA ASN A 107 10.12 8.08 -1.24
C ASN A 107 11.53 7.54 -0.95
N ARG A 108 11.60 6.31 -0.45
CA ARG A 108 12.85 5.63 -0.09
C ARG A 108 12.75 4.13 -0.32
N HIS A 109 13.87 3.46 -0.30
CA HIS A 109 13.96 2.00 -0.39
C HIS A 109 14.68 1.39 0.80
N VAL A 110 14.56 0.07 0.92
CA VAL A 110 15.31 -0.78 1.82
C VAL A 110 15.67 -2.08 1.10
N SER A 111 16.91 -2.53 1.26
CA SER A 111 17.34 -3.83 0.73
C SER A 111 17.31 -4.88 1.84
N LEU A 112 16.72 -6.03 1.53
CA LEU A 112 16.60 -7.17 2.43
C LEU A 112 17.36 -8.35 1.81
N ILE A 113 18.19 -8.99 2.61
CA ILE A 113 19.03 -10.11 2.17
C ILE A 113 18.58 -11.38 2.90
N LYS A 114 18.36 -12.46 2.14
CA LYS A 114 18.03 -13.78 2.66
C LYS A 114 18.68 -14.85 1.81
N ASN A 115 19.52 -15.70 2.41
CA ASN A 115 20.20 -16.79 1.72
C ASN A 115 20.92 -16.34 0.43
N GLU A 116 21.75 -15.29 0.54
CA GLU A 116 22.54 -14.69 -0.57
C GLU A 116 21.68 -14.00 -1.66
N ALA A 117 20.35 -14.12 -1.63
CA ALA A 117 19.47 -13.39 -2.53
C ALA A 117 19.03 -12.06 -1.89
N ALA A 118 19.03 -11.00 -2.68
CA ALA A 118 18.61 -9.68 -2.25
C ALA A 118 17.32 -9.25 -2.98
N ILE A 119 16.40 -8.68 -2.21
CA ILE A 119 15.27 -7.93 -2.76
C ILE A 119 15.35 -6.49 -2.30
N THR A 120 14.88 -5.56 -3.11
CA THR A 120 14.75 -4.15 -2.74
C THR A 120 13.29 -3.77 -2.70
N LEU A 121 12.82 -3.38 -1.51
CA LEU A 121 11.50 -2.79 -1.33
C LEU A 121 11.61 -1.28 -1.51
N ILE A 122 10.86 -0.75 -2.47
CA ILE A 122 10.78 0.68 -2.79
C ILE A 122 9.42 1.16 -2.33
N GLY A 123 9.36 2.17 -1.48
CA GLY A 123 8.10 2.79 -1.08
C GLY A 123 8.04 4.24 -1.55
N VAL A 124 6.94 4.59 -2.20
CA VAL A 124 6.65 5.96 -2.59
C VAL A 124 5.41 6.48 -1.88
N GLU A 125 5.39 7.77 -1.64
CA GLU A 125 4.18 8.48 -1.24
C GLU A 125 3.12 8.41 -2.34
N ASN A 126 1.87 8.77 -2.03
CA ASN A 126 0.79 8.67 -3.01
C ASN A 126 1.10 9.44 -4.30
N TRP A 127 0.91 8.76 -5.43
CA TRP A 127 1.07 9.32 -6.77
C TRP A 127 -0.02 8.77 -7.70
N GLY A 128 -0.94 9.62 -8.10
CA GLY A 128 -2.00 9.28 -9.06
C GLY A 128 -1.81 10.01 -10.38
N ALA A 129 -2.04 9.33 -11.50
CA ALA A 129 -2.00 9.96 -12.82
C ALA A 129 -3.16 10.95 -13.01
N ASN A 130 -4.26 10.76 -12.30
CA ASN A 130 -5.39 11.67 -12.31
C ASN A 130 -5.02 12.98 -11.56
N LEU A 131 -5.29 14.12 -12.20
CA LEU A 131 -5.01 15.45 -11.63
C LEU A 131 -5.82 15.79 -10.37
N ARG A 132 -6.82 14.99 -10.03
CA ARG A 132 -7.63 15.15 -8.80
C ARG A 132 -6.88 14.74 -7.54
N PHE A 133 -5.83 13.91 -7.67
CA PHE A 133 -5.04 13.43 -6.54
C PHE A 133 -3.71 14.16 -6.46
N PRO A 134 -3.33 14.66 -5.28
CA PRO A 134 -2.00 15.21 -5.07
C PRO A 134 -0.90 14.19 -5.38
N LYS A 135 0.19 14.66 -5.98
CA LYS A 135 1.36 13.85 -6.30
C LYS A 135 2.47 14.10 -5.29
N TYR A 136 2.51 13.33 -4.23
CA TYR A 136 3.57 13.39 -3.22
C TYR A 136 4.73 12.44 -3.55
N GLY A 137 4.46 11.39 -4.32
CA GLY A 137 5.42 10.35 -4.68
C GLY A 137 6.56 10.88 -5.57
N ARG A 138 7.80 10.53 -5.19
CA ARG A 138 9.06 10.91 -5.86
C ARG A 138 9.88 9.66 -6.16
N LEU A 139 9.46 8.92 -7.19
CA LEU A 139 10.04 7.62 -7.52
C LEU A 139 11.53 7.72 -7.85
N THR A 140 11.96 8.78 -8.55
CA THR A 140 13.38 9.03 -8.83
C THR A 140 14.24 9.12 -7.57
N GLU A 141 13.70 9.72 -6.48
CA GLU A 141 14.40 9.77 -5.19
C GLU A 141 14.43 8.40 -4.52
N ALA A 142 13.28 7.70 -4.52
CA ALA A 142 13.15 6.38 -3.95
C ALA A 142 14.10 5.36 -4.58
N CYS A 143 14.41 5.52 -5.89
CA CYS A 143 15.28 4.63 -6.65
C CYS A 143 16.78 5.01 -6.62
N LYS A 144 17.17 6.10 -5.95
CA LYS A 144 18.60 6.49 -5.90
C LYS A 144 19.45 5.42 -5.21
N ASN A 145 20.54 5.00 -5.86
CA ASN A 145 21.53 4.05 -5.31
C ASN A 145 20.98 2.66 -4.97
N ILE A 146 19.92 2.22 -5.66
CA ILE A 146 19.45 0.84 -5.54
C ILE A 146 20.51 -0.10 -6.15
N PRO A 147 20.85 -1.20 -5.49
CA PRO A 147 21.75 -2.21 -6.06
C PRO A 147 21.18 -2.80 -7.36
N GLU A 148 22.00 -2.90 -8.40
CA GLU A 148 21.55 -3.34 -9.73
C GLU A 148 20.98 -4.77 -9.72
N ASN A 149 21.64 -5.69 -9.03
CA ASN A 149 21.33 -7.13 -9.04
C ASN A 149 20.35 -7.52 -7.92
N THR A 150 19.26 -6.79 -7.76
CA THR A 150 18.20 -7.11 -6.79
C THR A 150 16.86 -7.19 -7.48
N PHE A 151 15.97 -8.07 -7.01
CA PHE A 151 14.56 -8.04 -7.42
C PHE A 151 13.88 -6.84 -6.76
N LYS A 152 13.32 -5.94 -7.57
CA LYS A 152 12.80 -4.64 -7.14
C LYS A 152 11.29 -4.69 -7.03
N ILE A 153 10.78 -4.48 -5.81
CA ILE A 153 9.35 -4.43 -5.50
C ILE A 153 8.99 -2.99 -5.13
N LEU A 154 8.16 -2.37 -5.93
CA LEU A 154 7.60 -1.05 -5.65
C LEU A 154 6.25 -1.17 -4.93
N MET A 155 6.13 -0.49 -3.80
CA MET A 155 4.87 -0.24 -3.10
C MET A 155 4.39 1.16 -3.50
N SER A 156 3.29 1.24 -4.24
CA SER A 156 2.66 2.48 -4.68
C SER A 156 1.15 2.33 -4.64
N HIS A 157 0.48 3.15 -3.84
CA HIS A 157 -0.94 2.98 -3.55
C HIS A 157 -1.83 3.02 -4.80
N ASP A 158 -1.75 4.10 -5.59
CA ASP A 158 -2.58 4.28 -6.79
C ASP A 158 -1.99 3.52 -8.00
N PRO A 159 -2.72 2.55 -8.59
CA PRO A 159 -2.23 1.74 -9.71
C PRO A 159 -1.99 2.53 -10.99
N SER A 160 -2.58 3.72 -11.13
CA SER A 160 -2.35 4.58 -12.29
C SER A 160 -0.90 5.07 -12.39
N HIS A 161 -0.15 5.01 -11.29
CA HIS A 161 1.29 5.30 -11.26
C HIS A 161 2.07 4.34 -12.19
N TRP A 162 1.65 3.07 -12.27
CA TRP A 162 2.30 2.08 -13.11
C TRP A 162 2.29 2.47 -14.59
N ASP A 163 1.12 2.82 -15.15
CA ASP A 163 1.00 3.29 -16.54
C ASP A 163 1.55 4.70 -16.71
N GLY A 164 1.39 5.55 -15.71
CA GLY A 164 1.74 6.96 -15.77
C GLY A 164 3.25 7.21 -15.78
N GLN A 165 4.01 6.44 -14.99
CA GLN A 165 5.44 6.66 -14.84
C GLN A 165 6.24 5.35 -14.81
N VAL A 166 5.89 4.38 -13.93
CA VAL A 166 6.76 3.25 -13.56
C VAL A 166 7.24 2.47 -14.78
N ARG A 167 6.31 1.93 -15.58
CA ARG A 167 6.68 1.04 -16.71
C ARG A 167 7.41 1.73 -17.86
N ARG A 168 7.39 3.06 -17.90
CA ARG A 168 8.03 3.84 -18.97
C ARG A 168 9.41 4.34 -18.59
N GLU A 169 9.55 4.79 -17.36
CA GLU A 169 10.74 5.50 -16.87
C GLU A 169 11.61 4.62 -15.97
N PHE A 170 11.05 3.53 -15.42
CA PHE A 170 11.73 2.63 -14.46
C PHE A 170 11.56 1.17 -14.87
N PRO A 171 12.10 0.76 -16.04
CA PRO A 171 11.95 -0.62 -16.56
C PRO A 171 12.62 -1.67 -15.69
N GLU A 172 13.49 -1.28 -14.76
CA GLU A 172 14.17 -2.13 -13.79
C GLU A 172 13.31 -2.54 -12.58
N ILE A 173 12.11 -1.98 -12.40
CA ILE A 173 11.18 -2.39 -11.35
C ILE A 173 10.44 -3.64 -11.81
N ASP A 174 10.63 -4.75 -11.10
CA ASP A 174 10.09 -6.04 -11.47
C ASP A 174 8.61 -6.20 -11.10
N LEU A 175 8.23 -5.77 -9.89
CA LEU A 175 6.88 -5.91 -9.35
C LEU A 175 6.42 -4.61 -8.71
N THR A 176 5.23 -4.14 -9.07
CA THR A 176 4.52 -3.06 -8.40
C THR A 176 3.33 -3.64 -7.63
N LEU A 177 3.18 -3.23 -6.37
CA LEU A 177 2.06 -3.58 -5.51
C LEU A 177 1.21 -2.33 -5.27
N SER A 178 -0.09 -2.42 -5.55
CA SER A 178 -1.04 -1.31 -5.40
C SER A 178 -2.34 -1.73 -4.74
N GLY A 179 -3.08 -0.74 -4.22
CA GLY A 179 -4.43 -0.86 -3.69
C GLY A 179 -5.39 0.10 -4.40
N HIS A 180 -6.05 0.99 -3.63
CA HIS A 180 -6.81 2.16 -4.06
C HIS A 180 -8.14 1.89 -4.76
N THR A 181 -8.22 0.90 -5.65
CA THR A 181 -9.42 0.72 -6.50
C THR A 181 -10.54 -0.01 -5.79
N HIS A 182 -10.25 -0.70 -4.68
CA HIS A 182 -11.18 -1.55 -3.92
C HIS A 182 -11.93 -2.59 -4.77
N GLY A 183 -11.50 -2.84 -6.02
CA GLY A 183 -12.32 -3.54 -6.99
C GLY A 183 -13.69 -2.88 -7.22
N MET A 184 -13.85 -1.61 -6.75
CA MET A 184 -15.08 -0.84 -6.55
C MET A 184 -16.12 -1.53 -5.64
N GLN A 185 -15.66 -2.48 -4.79
CA GLN A 185 -16.50 -3.28 -3.87
C GLN A 185 -17.71 -3.96 -4.57
N LEU A 186 -17.73 -3.95 -5.88
CA LEU A 186 -18.75 -4.56 -6.73
C LEU A 186 -18.09 -5.12 -7.98
N GLY A 187 -18.14 -6.44 -8.14
CA GLY A 187 -17.60 -7.09 -9.31
C GLY A 187 -18.10 -8.52 -9.45
N ILE A 188 -17.98 -9.05 -10.64
CA ILE A 188 -18.24 -10.45 -10.96
C ILE A 188 -16.95 -11.05 -11.50
N GLU A 189 -16.45 -12.09 -10.83
CA GLU A 189 -15.30 -12.87 -11.30
C GLU A 189 -15.68 -14.35 -11.34
N ILE A 190 -15.93 -14.83 -12.55
CA ILE A 190 -16.18 -16.24 -12.86
C ILE A 190 -15.23 -16.67 -13.99
N PRO A 191 -14.96 -17.96 -14.19
CA PRO A 191 -14.12 -18.42 -15.28
C PRO A 191 -14.54 -17.82 -16.62
N GLY A 192 -13.63 -17.00 -17.22
CA GLY A 192 -13.86 -16.32 -18.50
C GLY A 192 -14.59 -14.98 -18.45
N LEU A 193 -15.06 -14.52 -17.27
CA LEU A 193 -15.69 -13.20 -17.13
C LEU A 193 -15.21 -12.51 -15.86
N LYS A 194 -14.54 -11.37 -16.05
CA LYS A 194 -14.14 -10.45 -14.99
C LYS A 194 -14.71 -9.07 -15.28
N TRP A 195 -15.62 -8.59 -14.41
CA TRP A 195 -16.31 -7.33 -14.62
C TRP A 195 -16.45 -6.55 -13.32
N SER A 196 -16.19 -5.26 -13.38
CA SER A 196 -16.48 -4.28 -12.32
C SER A 196 -16.67 -2.90 -12.96
N PRO A 197 -17.46 -1.97 -12.37
CA PRO A 197 -17.50 -0.56 -12.78
C PRO A 197 -16.14 0.13 -12.74
N ALA A 198 -15.18 -0.36 -11.92
CA ALA A 198 -13.81 0.15 -11.86
C ALA A 198 -13.13 0.18 -13.23
N GLN A 199 -13.42 -0.76 -14.13
CA GLN A 199 -12.83 -0.86 -15.46
C GLN A 199 -13.03 0.40 -16.34
N TRP A 200 -14.05 1.20 -16.05
CA TRP A 200 -14.32 2.44 -16.81
C TRP A 200 -13.44 3.61 -16.33
N ILE A 201 -12.87 3.51 -15.12
CA ILE A 201 -12.03 4.54 -14.51
C ILE A 201 -10.56 4.11 -14.51
N TYR A 202 -10.30 2.84 -14.18
CA TYR A 202 -8.96 2.26 -14.09
C TYR A 202 -8.81 1.11 -15.08
N LYS A 203 -7.77 1.17 -15.91
CA LYS A 203 -7.43 0.07 -16.82
C LYS A 203 -7.02 -1.18 -16.05
N GLN A 204 -6.28 -0.98 -14.97
CA GLN A 204 -5.90 -2.00 -14.00
C GLN A 204 -6.70 -1.75 -12.72
N TRP A 205 -7.55 -2.70 -12.36
CA TRP A 205 -8.44 -2.52 -11.21
C TRP A 205 -8.45 -3.70 -10.23
N ALA A 206 -7.90 -4.86 -10.59
CA ALA A 206 -7.85 -6.03 -9.72
C ALA A 206 -6.92 -7.13 -10.24
N GLY A 207 -6.13 -7.75 -9.36
CA GLY A 207 -5.30 -8.92 -9.66
C GLY A 207 -3.99 -8.59 -10.37
N LEU A 208 -3.47 -9.54 -11.12
CA LEU A 208 -2.15 -9.47 -11.74
C LEU A 208 -2.22 -8.97 -13.19
N TYR A 209 -1.35 -8.02 -13.50
CA TYR A 209 -1.10 -7.49 -14.85
C TYR A 209 0.37 -7.62 -15.20
N GLN A 210 0.68 -7.78 -16.47
CA GLN A 210 2.05 -7.90 -16.98
C GLN A 210 2.26 -7.03 -18.21
N ASN A 211 3.42 -6.39 -18.28
CA ASN A 211 3.92 -5.70 -19.45
C ASN A 211 5.42 -5.98 -19.60
N GLY A 212 5.80 -6.79 -20.60
CA GLY A 212 7.18 -7.29 -20.72
C GLY A 212 7.59 -8.08 -19.48
N ASN A 213 8.66 -7.62 -18.83
CA ASN A 213 9.20 -8.23 -17.61
C ASN A 213 8.67 -7.57 -16.33
N GLN A 214 7.80 -6.57 -16.44
CA GLN A 214 7.25 -5.85 -15.30
C GLN A 214 5.85 -6.37 -14.95
N TYR A 215 5.59 -6.49 -13.66
CA TYR A 215 4.31 -6.93 -13.12
C TYR A 215 3.69 -5.84 -12.25
N LEU A 216 2.37 -5.77 -12.29
CA LEU A 216 1.55 -5.01 -11.34
C LEU A 216 0.56 -5.97 -10.69
N TYR A 217 0.52 -5.98 -9.37
CA TYR A 217 -0.51 -6.70 -8.62
C TYR A 217 -1.33 -5.72 -7.80
N LEU A 218 -2.65 -5.78 -7.99
CA LEU A 218 -3.61 -5.00 -7.21
C LEU A 218 -4.26 -5.88 -6.16
N SER A 219 -4.22 -5.39 -4.92
CA SER A 219 -4.98 -5.94 -3.82
C SER A 219 -6.48 -5.83 -4.13
N LEU A 220 -7.22 -6.87 -3.78
CA LEU A 220 -8.66 -6.88 -3.73
C LEU A 220 -9.07 -6.78 -2.27
N ILE A 221 -10.01 -5.89 -1.95
CA ILE A 221 -10.69 -5.99 -0.67
C ILE A 221 -11.65 -7.16 -0.78
N HIS A 222 -11.34 -8.23 -0.06
CA HIS A 222 -12.29 -9.28 0.27
C HIS A 222 -12.72 -9.04 1.72
N ILE A 223 -13.87 -8.43 1.90
CA ILE A 223 -14.54 -8.33 3.18
C ILE A 223 -15.44 -9.56 3.36
#